data_86e9d94e28c0d22e7e4bed76ad887484
#
_entry.id   86e9d94e28c0d22e7e4bed76ad887484
#
_cell.length_a   1.000
_cell.length_b   1.000
_cell.length_c   1.000
_cell.angle_alpha   90.00
_cell.angle_beta   90.00
_cell.angle_gamma   90.00
#
_symmetry.space_group_name_H-M   'P 1'
#
loop_
_entity.id
_entity.type
_entity.pdbx_description
1 polymer ?
#
loop_
_entity_poly.entity_id
_entity_poly.type
_entity_poly.pdbx_seq_one_letter_code
_entity_poly.pdbx_strand_id
1 'polypeptide(L)'
;MAERRLSERNAKIAAMLESGEGLKNFYRFIAQNEYINLHDACQIVVERPNATVCNTLEEWNAMGRRVIKGRKSIAYYDHDGYKQFVFDANDTYGDGRYQRPILPLKHLLIGLDELNGANAYEENGRSDYRKIHNGVYTYLEKQNELTGDEQYDRLFAEGITYSLYCKTGFPKTQNIRLHGLPYSYRENAAFVKELYIRSELLAEEIEEA
;
A
#
# COMPACT_ATOMS: atom_id res chain seq x y z
N MET A 1 -23.28 18.82 -12.14
CA MET A 1 -22.35 17.93 -12.87
C MET A 1 -21.13 17.55 -12.01
N ALA A 2 -20.49 18.47 -11.28
CA ALA A 2 -19.34 18.17 -10.41
C ALA A 2 -19.70 17.23 -9.25
N GLU A 3 -20.78 17.50 -8.52
CA GLU A 3 -21.26 16.67 -7.41
C GLU A 3 -21.58 15.23 -7.83
N ARG A 4 -22.20 15.04 -9.01
CA ARG A 4 -22.48 13.69 -9.54
C ARG A 4 -21.18 12.92 -9.83
N ARG A 5 -20.16 13.57 -10.39
CA ARG A 5 -18.87 12.94 -10.68
C ARG A 5 -18.11 12.57 -9.39
N LEU A 6 -18.21 13.41 -8.36
CA LEU A 6 -17.64 13.13 -7.05
C LEU A 6 -18.31 11.91 -6.41
N SER A 7 -19.66 11.86 -6.45
CA SER A 7 -20.43 10.72 -5.95
C SER A 7 -20.09 9.40 -6.66
N GLU A 8 -19.99 9.42 -7.99
CA GLU A 8 -19.63 8.24 -8.79
C GLU A 8 -18.20 7.76 -8.48
N ARG A 9 -17.28 8.67 -8.23
CA ARG A 9 -15.90 8.34 -7.85
C ARG A 9 -15.82 7.72 -6.45
N ASN A 10 -16.47 8.34 -5.48
CA ASN A 10 -16.53 7.82 -4.12
C ASN A 10 -17.15 6.43 -4.09
N ALA A 11 -18.17 6.16 -4.91
CA ALA A 11 -18.73 4.82 -5.05
C ALA A 11 -17.73 3.79 -5.59
N LYS A 12 -16.89 4.17 -6.57
CA LYS A 12 -15.83 3.29 -7.08
C LYS A 12 -14.74 3.02 -6.03
N ILE A 13 -14.36 4.04 -5.26
CA ILE A 13 -13.38 3.88 -4.17
C ILE A 13 -13.99 2.97 -3.09
N ALA A 14 -15.24 3.17 -2.70
CA ALA A 14 -15.92 2.31 -1.76
C ALA A 14 -15.88 0.84 -2.21
N ALA A 15 -16.29 0.56 -3.46
CA ALA A 15 -16.28 -0.78 -4.02
C ALA A 15 -14.86 -1.40 -4.06
N MET A 16 -13.83 -0.58 -4.29
CA MET A 16 -12.43 -1.02 -4.21
C MET A 16 -12.05 -1.43 -2.79
N LEU A 17 -12.38 -0.62 -1.79
CA LEU A 17 -12.06 -0.90 -0.37
C LEU A 17 -12.86 -2.09 0.19
N GLU A 18 -14.06 -2.33 -0.31
CA GLU A 18 -14.90 -3.49 0.03
C GLU A 18 -14.44 -4.79 -0.66
N SER A 19 -13.47 -4.70 -1.57
CA SER A 19 -12.93 -5.83 -2.32
C SER A 19 -11.54 -6.21 -1.85
N GLY A 20 -11.33 -7.47 -1.48
CA GLY A 20 -9.99 -7.96 -1.12
C GLY A 20 -8.96 -7.80 -2.25
N GLU A 21 -9.37 -7.92 -3.52
CA GLU A 21 -8.48 -7.67 -4.65
C GLU A 21 -8.21 -6.16 -4.84
N GLY A 22 -9.22 -5.33 -4.62
CA GLY A 22 -9.07 -3.87 -4.62
C GLY A 22 -8.08 -3.41 -3.55
N LEU A 23 -8.20 -3.92 -2.34
CA LEU A 23 -7.26 -3.64 -1.24
C LEU A 23 -5.83 -4.10 -1.56
N LYS A 24 -5.65 -5.28 -2.17
CA LYS A 24 -4.32 -5.73 -2.61
C LYS A 24 -3.69 -4.75 -3.59
N ASN A 25 -4.45 -4.31 -4.59
CA ASN A 25 -3.98 -3.36 -5.57
C ASN A 25 -3.61 -2.03 -4.91
N PHE A 26 -4.42 -1.58 -3.95
CA PHE A 26 -4.19 -0.36 -3.20
C PHE A 26 -2.92 -0.46 -2.33
N TYR A 27 -2.78 -1.48 -1.48
CA TYR A 27 -1.60 -1.64 -0.62
C TYR A 27 -0.32 -1.83 -1.43
N ARG A 28 -0.39 -2.56 -2.55
CA ARG A 28 0.74 -2.68 -3.47
C ARG A 28 1.13 -1.33 -4.06
N PHE A 29 0.16 -0.51 -4.41
CA PHE A 29 0.40 0.81 -4.99
C PHE A 29 1.04 1.77 -3.98
N ILE A 30 0.48 1.89 -2.77
CA ILE A 30 1.03 2.78 -1.74
C ILE A 30 2.43 2.36 -1.29
N ALA A 31 2.71 1.06 -1.18
CA ALA A 31 4.05 0.55 -0.88
C ALA A 31 5.12 0.92 -1.92
N GLN A 32 4.73 1.46 -3.07
CA GLN A 32 5.61 1.86 -4.16
C GLN A 32 5.62 3.37 -4.41
N ASN A 33 4.73 4.12 -3.76
CA ASN A 33 4.47 5.53 -4.01
C ASN A 33 4.31 6.28 -2.69
N GLU A 34 5.38 6.34 -1.90
CA GLU A 34 5.40 6.84 -0.51
C GLU A 34 4.92 8.29 -0.35
N TYR A 35 5.01 9.10 -1.40
CA TYR A 35 4.68 10.53 -1.33
C TYR A 35 3.28 10.88 -1.85
N ILE A 36 2.50 9.88 -2.29
CA ILE A 36 1.13 10.12 -2.77
C ILE A 36 0.18 10.08 -1.57
N ASN A 37 -0.66 11.11 -1.42
CA ASN A 37 -1.69 11.05 -0.41
C ASN A 37 -2.73 9.95 -0.70
N LEU A 38 -3.36 9.43 0.35
CA LEU A 38 -4.23 8.24 0.24
C LEU A 38 -5.44 8.45 -0.66
N HIS A 39 -6.02 9.65 -0.67
CA HIS A 39 -7.17 9.95 -1.52
C HIS A 39 -6.79 9.89 -3.00
N ASP A 40 -5.63 10.43 -3.35
CA ASP A 40 -5.11 10.41 -4.72
C ASP A 40 -4.71 8.98 -5.12
N ALA A 41 -4.07 8.24 -4.21
CA ALA A 41 -3.75 6.83 -4.40
C ALA A 41 -5.00 5.99 -4.70
N CYS A 42 -6.08 6.16 -3.93
CA CYS A 42 -7.35 5.49 -4.19
C CYS A 42 -7.90 5.79 -5.59
N GLN A 43 -7.87 7.06 -6.01
CA GLN A 43 -8.33 7.44 -7.34
C GLN A 43 -7.49 6.82 -8.45
N ILE A 44 -6.16 6.84 -8.32
CA ILE A 44 -5.24 6.26 -9.29
C ILE A 44 -5.47 4.77 -9.42
N VAL A 45 -5.59 4.05 -8.30
CA VAL A 45 -5.83 2.60 -8.30
C VAL A 45 -7.20 2.23 -8.89
N VAL A 46 -8.24 3.03 -8.62
CA VAL A 46 -9.56 2.84 -9.24
C VAL A 46 -9.50 3.01 -10.77
N GLU A 47 -8.75 3.99 -11.27
CA GLU A 47 -8.62 4.21 -12.72
C GLU A 47 -7.67 3.22 -13.39
N ARG A 48 -6.65 2.74 -12.65
CA ARG A 48 -5.67 1.74 -13.13
C ARG A 48 -5.27 0.78 -11.99
N PRO A 49 -5.99 -0.32 -11.79
CA PRO A 49 -5.74 -1.26 -10.69
C PRO A 49 -4.34 -1.87 -10.66
N ASN A 50 -3.68 -1.96 -11.81
CA ASN A 50 -2.32 -2.49 -11.93
C ASN A 50 -1.23 -1.42 -12.01
N ALA A 51 -1.55 -0.17 -11.64
CA ALA A 51 -0.56 0.89 -11.57
C ALA A 51 0.60 0.50 -10.63
N THR A 52 1.80 0.90 -11.03
CA THR A 52 3.03 0.66 -10.28
C THR A 52 3.54 1.99 -9.70
N VAL A 53 4.73 2.45 -10.06
CA VAL A 53 5.20 3.77 -9.68
C VAL A 53 4.61 4.82 -10.62
N CYS A 54 3.98 5.83 -10.05
CA CYS A 54 3.34 6.91 -10.80
C CYS A 54 3.98 8.25 -10.48
N ASN A 55 4.36 8.98 -11.52
CA ASN A 55 4.90 10.34 -11.43
C ASN A 55 4.30 11.22 -12.53
N THR A 56 4.41 12.51 -12.36
CA THR A 56 4.08 13.49 -13.40
C THR A 56 5.03 13.37 -14.59
N LEU A 57 4.68 13.99 -15.71
CA LEU A 57 5.55 14.05 -16.88
C LEU A 57 6.87 14.74 -16.57
N GLU A 58 6.82 15.82 -15.78
CA GLU A 58 7.97 16.60 -15.35
C GLU A 58 8.93 15.78 -14.48
N GLU A 59 8.40 15.06 -13.52
CA GLU A 59 9.20 14.19 -12.65
C GLU A 59 9.86 13.06 -13.43
N TRP A 60 9.13 12.40 -14.34
CA TRP A 60 9.74 11.39 -15.22
C TRP A 60 10.86 11.95 -16.08
N ASN A 61 10.67 13.15 -16.66
CA ASN A 61 11.70 13.81 -17.44
C ASN A 61 12.92 14.17 -16.58
N ALA A 62 12.71 14.67 -15.36
CA ALA A 62 13.79 14.97 -14.42
C ALA A 62 14.61 13.72 -14.04
N MET A 63 13.97 12.56 -13.98
CA MET A 63 14.60 11.26 -13.75
C MET A 63 15.28 10.69 -15.03
N GLY A 64 15.29 11.41 -16.15
CA GLY A 64 15.83 10.91 -17.42
C GLY A 64 14.96 9.86 -18.12
N ARG A 65 13.68 9.78 -17.75
CA ARG A 65 12.70 8.89 -18.40
C ARG A 65 11.71 9.68 -19.24
N ARG A 66 11.21 9.07 -20.29
CA ARG A 66 10.24 9.68 -21.20
C ARG A 66 9.00 8.80 -21.36
N VAL A 67 7.83 9.42 -21.42
CA VAL A 67 6.58 8.71 -21.68
C VAL A 67 6.57 8.18 -23.11
N ILE A 68 6.21 6.92 -23.27
CA ILE A 68 6.08 6.24 -24.56
C ILE A 68 4.94 6.91 -25.34
N LYS A 69 5.20 7.27 -26.61
CA LYS A 69 4.21 7.91 -27.47
C LYS A 69 2.93 7.08 -27.56
N GLY A 70 1.79 7.74 -27.31
CA GLY A 70 0.47 7.12 -27.38
C GLY A 70 -0.02 6.51 -26.06
N ARG A 71 0.79 6.49 -25.03
CA ARG A 71 0.35 6.07 -23.68
C ARG A 71 -0.54 7.14 -23.05
N LYS A 72 -1.58 6.69 -22.34
CA LYS A 72 -2.54 7.56 -21.68
C LYS A 72 -2.13 7.79 -20.23
N SER A 73 -2.18 9.06 -19.81
CA SER A 73 -2.06 9.41 -18.40
C SER A 73 -3.20 8.83 -17.56
N ILE A 74 -2.94 8.65 -16.28
CA ILE A 74 -3.96 8.39 -15.26
C ILE A 74 -4.36 9.75 -14.71
N ALA A 75 -5.65 10.05 -14.73
CA ALA A 75 -6.19 11.31 -14.25
C ALA A 75 -6.81 11.12 -12.86
N TYR A 76 -6.45 12.00 -11.94
CA TYR A 76 -7.08 12.08 -10.62
C TYR A 76 -7.37 13.54 -10.28
N TYR A 77 -8.01 13.81 -9.15
CA TYR A 77 -8.28 15.17 -8.69
C TYR A 77 -7.70 15.32 -7.29
N ASP A 78 -6.88 16.34 -7.10
CA ASP A 78 -6.30 16.65 -5.81
C ASP A 78 -7.36 17.16 -4.79
N HIS A 79 -6.92 17.48 -3.58
CA HIS A 79 -7.81 17.92 -2.51
C HIS A 79 -8.50 19.26 -2.81
N ASP A 80 -7.92 20.11 -3.69
CA ASP A 80 -8.50 21.36 -4.13
C ASP A 80 -9.46 21.17 -5.32
N GLY A 81 -9.59 19.95 -5.83
CA GLY A 81 -10.46 19.59 -6.95
C GLY A 81 -9.86 19.88 -8.32
N TYR A 82 -8.57 20.20 -8.41
CA TYR A 82 -7.86 20.34 -9.69
C TYR A 82 -7.52 18.98 -10.27
N LYS A 83 -7.70 18.87 -11.57
CA LYS A 83 -7.38 17.64 -12.31
C LYS A 83 -5.88 17.51 -12.50
N GLN A 84 -5.30 16.45 -11.98
CA GLN A 84 -3.92 16.10 -12.09
C GLN A 84 -3.72 14.89 -13.02
N PHE A 85 -2.49 14.72 -13.53
CA PHE A 85 -2.14 13.65 -14.45
C PHE A 85 -0.80 13.03 -14.06
N VAL A 86 -0.80 11.71 -13.98
CA VAL A 86 0.43 10.92 -13.78
C VAL A 86 0.57 9.84 -14.85
N PHE A 87 1.76 9.32 -15.01
CA PHE A 87 2.08 8.20 -15.90
C PHE A 87 2.71 7.09 -15.07
N ASP A 88 2.32 5.86 -15.36
CA ASP A 88 2.92 4.67 -14.74
C ASP A 88 4.32 4.43 -15.30
N ALA A 89 5.23 3.91 -14.46
CA ALA A 89 6.60 3.56 -14.86
C ALA A 89 6.64 2.64 -16.09
N ASN A 90 5.65 1.73 -16.22
CA ASN A 90 5.54 0.82 -17.36
C ASN A 90 5.14 1.53 -18.67
N ASP A 91 4.68 2.77 -18.58
CA ASP A 91 4.39 3.63 -19.72
C ASP A 91 5.55 4.56 -20.06
N THR A 92 6.73 4.36 -19.47
CA THR A 92 7.93 5.17 -19.69
C THR A 92 9.13 4.33 -20.14
N TYR A 93 10.09 4.97 -20.77
CA TYR A 93 11.38 4.40 -21.16
C TYR A 93 12.52 5.36 -20.84
N GLY A 94 13.74 4.86 -20.76
CA GLY A 94 14.96 5.61 -20.47
C GLY A 94 15.83 4.91 -19.44
N ASP A 95 17.07 5.39 -19.29
CA ASP A 95 18.08 4.80 -18.41
C ASP A 95 17.98 5.31 -16.97
N GLY A 96 17.16 6.32 -16.74
CA GLY A 96 16.89 6.86 -15.41
C GLY A 96 16.28 5.78 -14.50
N ARG A 97 16.99 5.51 -13.43
CA ARG A 97 16.51 4.58 -12.40
C ARG A 97 15.58 5.33 -11.46
N TYR A 98 14.38 4.85 -11.30
CA TYR A 98 13.57 5.16 -10.13
C TYR A 98 13.85 4.07 -9.12
N GLN A 99 14.54 4.41 -8.05
CA GLN A 99 14.75 3.49 -6.94
C GLN A 99 13.51 3.57 -6.06
N ARG A 100 12.95 2.42 -5.78
CA ARG A 100 12.01 2.27 -4.67
C ARG A 100 12.83 1.94 -3.45
N PRO A 101 12.50 2.50 -2.28
CA PRO A 101 12.96 1.92 -1.05
C PRO A 101 12.45 0.47 -1.02
N ILE A 102 13.34 -0.48 -0.98
CA ILE A 102 13.02 -1.88 -0.79
C ILE A 102 13.51 -2.25 0.61
N LEU A 103 12.58 -2.59 1.48
CA LEU A 103 12.90 -3.21 2.76
C LEU A 103 13.25 -4.68 2.50
N PRO A 104 14.52 -5.12 2.61
CA PRO A 104 14.86 -6.50 2.34
C PRO A 104 14.08 -7.44 3.27
N LEU A 105 13.52 -8.52 2.73
CA LEU A 105 12.71 -9.48 3.50
C LEU A 105 13.42 -9.96 4.78
N LYS A 106 14.73 -10.18 4.68
CA LYS A 106 15.53 -10.59 5.84
C LYS A 106 15.55 -9.50 6.92
N HIS A 107 15.69 -8.23 6.56
CA HIS A 107 15.67 -7.12 7.51
C HIS A 107 14.29 -6.97 8.14
N LEU A 108 13.23 -7.09 7.35
CA LEU A 108 11.85 -7.07 7.87
C LEU A 108 11.63 -8.16 8.94
N LEU A 109 12.08 -9.38 8.68
CA LEU A 109 11.90 -10.49 9.62
C LEU A 109 12.75 -10.32 10.89
N ILE A 110 14.02 -9.91 10.75
CA ILE A 110 14.92 -9.68 11.88
C ILE A 110 14.40 -8.50 12.72
N GLY A 111 14.10 -7.37 12.12
CA GLY A 111 13.59 -6.20 12.85
C GLY A 111 12.31 -6.50 13.61
N LEU A 112 11.36 -7.25 13.02
CA LEU A 112 10.17 -7.71 13.75
C LEU A 112 10.53 -8.60 14.95
N ASP A 113 11.54 -9.45 14.84
CA ASP A 113 12.00 -10.28 15.96
C ASP A 113 12.65 -9.43 17.06
N GLU A 114 13.47 -8.45 16.69
CA GLU A 114 14.11 -7.52 17.63
C GLU A 114 13.07 -6.69 18.39
N LEU A 115 12.10 -6.09 17.68
CA LEU A 115 11.00 -5.33 18.29
C LEU A 115 10.13 -6.20 19.21
N ASN A 116 9.94 -7.47 18.86
CA ASN A 116 9.16 -8.41 19.65
C ASN A 116 9.96 -9.09 20.77
N GLY A 117 11.29 -9.05 20.74
CA GLY A 117 12.15 -9.83 21.64
C GLY A 117 11.92 -11.34 21.46
N ALA A 118 11.70 -11.78 20.23
CA ALA A 118 11.38 -13.16 19.87
C ALA A 118 12.27 -13.63 18.71
N ASN A 119 12.40 -14.94 18.52
CA ASN A 119 13.15 -15.55 17.41
C ASN A 119 12.18 -16.16 16.38
N ALA A 120 11.17 -15.42 15.92
CA ALA A 120 10.19 -15.89 14.95
C ALA A 120 10.81 -16.17 13.57
N TYR A 121 11.96 -15.55 13.25
CA TYR A 121 12.70 -15.78 12.02
C TYR A 121 13.11 -17.26 11.86
N GLU A 122 13.43 -17.94 12.95
CA GLU A 122 13.89 -19.34 12.94
C GLU A 122 12.77 -20.38 12.86
N GLU A 123 11.49 -19.98 12.85
CA GLU A 123 10.37 -20.91 12.68
C GLU A 123 10.42 -21.61 11.32
N ASN A 124 10.99 -22.80 11.28
CA ASN A 124 11.04 -23.64 10.09
C ASN A 124 9.65 -24.11 9.68
N GLY A 125 9.32 -24.00 8.38
CA GLY A 125 8.12 -24.56 7.79
C GLY A 125 6.93 -23.61 7.61
N ARG A 126 7.00 -22.35 8.06
CA ARG A 126 5.99 -21.33 7.77
C ARG A 126 6.39 -20.47 6.57
N SER A 127 5.40 -20.01 5.79
CA SER A 127 5.65 -19.04 4.73
C SER A 127 6.08 -17.70 5.32
N ASP A 128 6.93 -16.94 4.60
CA ASP A 128 7.42 -15.64 5.04
C ASP A 128 6.29 -14.67 5.36
N TYR A 129 5.22 -14.67 4.56
CA TYR A 129 4.03 -13.87 4.85
C TYR A 129 3.43 -14.18 6.23
N ARG A 130 3.36 -15.45 6.62
CA ARG A 130 2.82 -15.86 7.91
C ARG A 130 3.71 -15.48 9.08
N LYS A 131 5.03 -15.50 8.87
CA LYS A 131 6.00 -15.03 9.87
C LYS A 131 5.82 -13.52 10.09
N ILE A 132 5.75 -12.74 9.01
CA ILE A 132 5.51 -11.30 9.10
C ILE A 132 4.17 -11.03 9.81
N HIS A 133 3.10 -11.74 9.44
CA HIS A 133 1.79 -11.56 10.07
C HIS A 133 1.84 -11.81 11.58
N ASN A 134 2.47 -12.89 12.02
CA ASN A 134 2.62 -13.19 13.44
C ASN A 134 3.46 -12.11 14.14
N GLY A 135 4.55 -11.68 13.53
CA GLY A 135 5.40 -10.61 14.07
C GLY A 135 4.64 -9.28 14.21
N VAL A 136 3.90 -8.89 13.20
CA VAL A 136 3.06 -7.68 13.23
C VAL A 136 1.98 -7.78 14.32
N TYR A 137 1.26 -8.88 14.39
CA TYR A 137 0.22 -9.06 15.40
C TYR A 137 0.79 -8.98 16.82
N THR A 138 1.89 -9.69 17.10
CA THR A 138 2.59 -9.64 18.39
C THR A 138 3.06 -8.23 18.73
N TYR A 139 3.57 -7.50 17.74
CA TYR A 139 4.01 -6.13 17.92
C TYR A 139 2.83 -5.21 18.31
N LEU A 140 1.72 -5.27 17.59
CA LEU A 140 0.51 -4.49 17.89
C LEU A 140 -0.06 -4.80 19.28
N GLU A 141 -0.06 -6.08 19.67
CA GLU A 141 -0.47 -6.51 21.00
C GLU A 141 0.41 -5.90 22.10
N LYS A 142 1.74 -5.94 21.92
CA LYS A 142 2.69 -5.35 22.88
C LYS A 142 2.56 -3.84 23.00
N GLN A 143 2.25 -3.15 21.91
CA GLN A 143 2.05 -1.71 21.92
C GLN A 143 0.66 -1.29 22.47
N ASN A 144 -0.19 -2.26 22.81
CA ASN A 144 -1.60 -2.04 23.19
C ASN A 144 -2.42 -1.30 22.10
N GLU A 145 -2.11 -1.60 20.83
CA GLU A 145 -2.78 -0.99 19.68
C GLU A 145 -3.96 -1.83 19.16
N LEU A 146 -4.19 -3.00 19.74
CA LEU A 146 -5.37 -3.81 19.45
C LEU A 146 -6.58 -3.25 20.19
N THR A 147 -7.70 -3.14 19.49
CA THR A 147 -8.96 -2.56 20.02
C THR A 147 -9.76 -3.53 20.86
N GLY A 148 -9.52 -4.83 20.72
CA GLY A 148 -10.30 -5.92 21.26
C GLY A 148 -11.50 -6.32 20.39
N ASP A 149 -11.72 -5.63 19.27
CA ASP A 149 -12.62 -6.10 18.21
C ASP A 149 -11.84 -7.06 17.31
N GLU A 150 -12.12 -8.35 17.43
CA GLU A 150 -11.39 -9.41 16.72
C GLU A 150 -11.41 -9.21 15.19
N GLN A 151 -12.51 -8.73 14.64
CA GLN A 151 -12.61 -8.49 13.21
C GLN A 151 -11.75 -7.30 12.77
N TYR A 152 -11.84 -6.19 13.51
CA TYR A 152 -11.04 -5.00 13.25
C TYR A 152 -9.54 -5.31 13.36
N ASP A 153 -9.13 -5.88 14.49
CA ASP A 153 -7.73 -6.18 14.80
C ASP A 153 -7.10 -7.11 13.75
N ARG A 154 -7.86 -8.14 13.33
CA ARG A 154 -7.42 -9.05 12.27
C ARG A 154 -7.22 -8.33 10.94
N LEU A 155 -8.20 -7.52 10.50
CA LEU A 155 -8.11 -6.79 9.23
C LEU A 155 -6.98 -5.76 9.25
N PHE A 156 -6.75 -5.15 10.41
CA PHE A 156 -5.69 -4.17 10.62
C PHE A 156 -4.30 -4.83 10.51
N ALA A 157 -4.07 -5.91 11.24
CA ALA A 157 -2.84 -6.68 11.16
C ALA A 157 -2.61 -7.28 9.76
N GLU A 158 -3.65 -7.79 9.09
CA GLU A 158 -3.59 -8.28 7.71
C GLU A 158 -3.12 -7.19 6.74
N GLY A 159 -3.68 -5.99 6.85
CA GLY A 159 -3.35 -4.86 5.98
C GLY A 159 -1.92 -4.35 6.18
N ILE A 160 -1.48 -4.17 7.44
CA ILE A 160 -0.09 -3.81 7.76
C ILE A 160 0.87 -4.88 7.23
N THR A 161 0.59 -6.15 7.49
CA THR A 161 1.40 -7.27 7.02
C THR A 161 1.56 -7.24 5.50
N TYR A 162 0.46 -7.05 4.77
CA TYR A 162 0.51 -7.03 3.32
C TYR A 162 1.23 -5.79 2.78
N SER A 163 1.07 -4.62 3.41
CA SER A 163 1.79 -3.40 3.06
C SER A 163 3.31 -3.59 3.22
N LEU A 164 3.77 -4.06 4.39
CA LEU A 164 5.18 -4.36 4.65
C LEU A 164 5.73 -5.41 3.68
N TYR A 165 4.95 -6.47 3.42
CA TYR A 165 5.34 -7.50 2.48
C TYR A 165 5.51 -6.96 1.05
N CYS A 166 4.67 -6.01 0.63
CA CYS A 166 4.82 -5.32 -0.64
C CYS A 166 6.10 -4.47 -0.71
N LYS A 167 6.54 -3.89 0.41
CA LYS A 167 7.82 -3.15 0.50
C LYS A 167 9.05 -4.03 0.29
N THR A 168 8.96 -5.35 0.47
CA THR A 168 10.09 -6.27 0.24
C THR A 168 10.40 -6.56 -1.23
N GLY A 169 9.70 -5.97 -2.17
CA GLY A 169 10.00 -6.08 -3.60
C GLY A 169 9.23 -7.16 -4.35
N PHE A 170 8.04 -7.44 -3.96
CA PHE A 170 7.04 -8.31 -4.60
C PHE A 170 7.15 -9.82 -4.43
N PRO A 171 6.16 -10.38 -3.80
CA PRO A 171 5.91 -11.80 -3.87
C PRO A 171 5.45 -12.18 -5.28
N LYS A 172 6.28 -12.86 -6.02
CA LYS A 172 5.98 -13.24 -7.42
C LYS A 172 4.77 -14.16 -7.59
N THR A 173 4.24 -14.79 -6.54
CA THR A 173 3.28 -15.91 -6.75
C THR A 173 2.41 -16.27 -5.55
N GLN A 174 2.27 -15.48 -4.50
CA GLN A 174 1.48 -15.97 -3.37
C GLN A 174 -0.02 -15.62 -3.52
N ASN A 175 -0.84 -16.65 -3.46
CA ASN A 175 -2.31 -16.56 -3.37
C ASN A 175 -2.74 -16.03 -1.98
N ILE A 176 -2.18 -14.87 -1.58
CA ILE A 176 -2.61 -14.18 -0.38
C ILE A 176 -4.02 -13.66 -0.66
N ARG A 177 -4.96 -14.03 0.17
CA ARG A 177 -6.33 -13.51 0.12
C ARG A 177 -6.46 -12.47 1.22
N LEU A 178 -6.78 -11.26 0.82
CA LEU A 178 -7.24 -10.22 1.74
C LEU A 178 -8.77 -10.21 1.76
N HIS A 179 -9.32 -9.81 2.88
CA HIS A 179 -10.74 -9.56 3.01
C HIS A 179 -11.02 -8.09 2.69
N GLY A 180 -12.14 -7.82 2.04
CA GLY A 180 -12.62 -6.45 1.86
C GLY A 180 -13.07 -5.85 3.20
N LEU A 181 -13.02 -4.54 3.31
CA LEU A 181 -13.43 -3.84 4.52
C LEU A 181 -14.97 -3.79 4.61
N PRO A 182 -15.55 -4.22 5.73
CA PRO A 182 -16.99 -4.38 5.88
C PRO A 182 -17.73 -3.12 6.37
N TYR A 183 -17.01 -2.01 6.55
CA TYR A 183 -17.52 -0.80 7.17
C TYR A 183 -18.09 0.18 6.14
N SER A 184 -18.71 1.27 6.58
CA SER A 184 -19.11 2.37 5.70
C SER A 184 -17.90 3.00 4.98
N TYR A 185 -18.15 3.66 3.85
CA TYR A 185 -17.07 4.35 3.10
C TYR A 185 -16.21 5.26 3.98
N ARG A 186 -16.84 6.02 4.89
CA ARG A 186 -16.13 6.93 5.78
C ARG A 186 -15.23 6.18 6.78
N GLU A 187 -15.73 5.10 7.34
CA GLU A 187 -14.98 4.25 8.28
C GLU A 187 -13.86 3.52 7.57
N ASN A 188 -14.13 2.96 6.38
CA ASN A 188 -13.11 2.31 5.55
C ASN A 188 -11.98 3.28 5.16
N ALA A 189 -12.30 4.53 4.82
CA ALA A 189 -11.30 5.54 4.51
C ALA A 189 -10.45 5.92 5.74
N ALA A 190 -11.06 6.02 6.92
CA ALA A 190 -10.36 6.26 8.18
C ALA A 190 -9.46 5.09 8.55
N PHE A 191 -9.98 3.86 8.47
CA PHE A 191 -9.25 2.62 8.71
C PHE A 191 -7.99 2.52 7.84
N VAL A 192 -8.13 2.73 6.53
CA VAL A 192 -7.00 2.65 5.59
C VAL A 192 -5.96 3.73 5.86
N LYS A 193 -6.39 4.93 6.28
CA LYS A 193 -5.48 6.01 6.66
C LYS A 193 -4.65 5.64 7.89
N GLU A 194 -5.29 5.14 8.93
CA GLU A 194 -4.63 4.71 10.15
C GLU A 194 -3.65 3.56 9.87
N LEU A 195 -4.10 2.56 9.14
CA LEU A 195 -3.28 1.43 8.73
C LEU A 195 -2.03 1.87 7.94
N TYR A 196 -2.19 2.80 7.00
CA TYR A 196 -1.06 3.32 6.23
C TYR A 196 -0.03 3.99 7.14
N ILE A 197 -0.47 4.93 7.96
CA ILE A 197 0.41 5.64 8.91
C ILE A 197 1.16 4.61 9.78
N ARG A 198 0.46 3.62 10.30
CA ARG A 198 1.06 2.62 11.17
C ARG A 198 2.04 1.71 10.44
N SER A 199 1.74 1.35 9.19
CA SER A 199 2.65 0.53 8.38
C SER A 199 3.95 1.27 8.03
N GLU A 200 3.90 2.59 7.81
CA GLU A 200 5.10 3.41 7.58
C GLU A 200 5.94 3.52 8.85
N LEU A 201 5.32 3.87 9.98
CA LEU A 201 6.02 3.95 11.27
C LEU A 201 6.69 2.63 11.64
N LEU A 202 5.99 1.51 11.47
CA LEU A 202 6.57 0.20 11.76
C LEU A 202 7.72 -0.15 10.79
N ALA A 203 7.64 0.27 9.53
CA ALA A 203 8.74 0.08 8.58
C ALA A 203 9.98 0.88 9.00
N GLU A 204 9.81 2.13 9.44
CA GLU A 204 10.89 2.97 9.98
C GLU A 204 11.52 2.36 11.24
N GLU A 205 10.70 1.92 12.20
CA GLU A 205 11.18 1.25 13.41
C GLU A 205 11.98 -0.03 13.12
N ILE A 206 11.57 -0.79 12.10
CA ILE A 206 12.27 -1.99 11.64
C ILE A 206 13.63 -1.66 10.99
N GLU A 207 13.71 -0.55 10.27
CA GLU A 207 14.97 -0.09 9.66
C GLU A 207 15.98 0.43 10.70
N GLU A 208 15.48 0.94 11.83
CA GLU A 208 16.30 1.46 12.92
C GLU A 208 16.76 0.38 13.91
N ALA A 209 16.08 -0.78 13.95
CA ALA A 209 16.37 -1.89 14.83
C ALA A 209 17.54 -2.73 14.30
#